data_0a59d24330a3d8176eccc756d9674892
#
_entry.id   0a59d24330a3d8176eccc756d9674892
#
_cell.length_a   1.000
_cell.length_b   1.000
_cell.length_c   1.000
_cell.angle_alpha   90.00
_cell.angle_beta   90.00
_cell.angle_gamma   90.00
#
_symmetry.space_group_name_H-M   'P 1'
#
loop_
_entity.id
_entity.type
_entity.pdbx_description
1 polymer ?
#
loop_
_entity_poly.entity_id
_entity_poly.type
_entity_poly.pdbx_seq_one_letter_code
_entity_poly.pdbx_strand_id
1 'polypeptide(L)'
;MTAPDAPWPVFREKTGQLPDGTEYVIRVPEKWNGLLIRDLDFASGLVNPERVDRFCDMAARGYAIAGTARHRLRQWQYDPAREITNHDRLLDLFEATYNTPKRVLQYGCSGGGHLALAISENFPERVDGVVALAAHVPVWLMNTFLDGWFVLKVLLTEYYVGAGLGRAGDLVIAELPNDGSAHPTGHGMEGKIPDAWCKAFTAAHSDGLGRARIALAFALGQWGAWVADDTPQPALDDAEALQEAMYRSALRLAQSPGGEARIMFENAAQGQQLSWNTDVDYGAFLENANPALRHAVETLYNKADGDLAGDLERLAKTPRIAASSHALDFWAAPGRNTIGQPKIPVMRLHMVGDYQIPYTLMLGYIDAVRANGCGELVRTALVRSTGHCNFATAESAVAIETMLARLETGDWPDTSPEALNARATALDAGDSARFMEIDGYEAPHFNRTWVPG
;
A
#
# COMPACT_ATOMS: atom_id res chain seq x y z
N MET A 1 10.45 -24.04 8.00
CA MET A 1 10.70 -24.31 9.43
C MET A 1 9.99 -23.19 10.18
N THR A 2 8.87 -23.49 10.87
CA THR A 2 8.21 -22.55 11.75
C THR A 2 9.15 -22.26 12.91
N ALA A 3 9.57 -20.99 13.07
CA ALA A 3 10.26 -20.56 14.26
C ALA A 3 9.35 -20.86 15.48
N PRO A 4 9.89 -21.33 16.59
CA PRO A 4 9.10 -21.48 17.80
C PRO A 4 8.59 -20.11 18.21
N ASP A 5 7.33 -20.04 18.64
CA ASP A 5 6.69 -18.83 19.17
C ASP A 5 7.70 -18.07 20.06
N ALA A 6 8.13 -16.91 19.60
CA ALA A 6 9.01 -16.08 20.40
C ALA A 6 8.27 -15.77 21.71
N PRO A 7 8.81 -16.12 22.88
CA PRO A 7 8.08 -15.98 24.13
C PRO A 7 7.85 -14.50 24.41
N TRP A 8 6.61 -14.11 24.58
CA TRP A 8 6.27 -12.78 25.08
C TRP A 8 7.00 -12.53 26.41
N PRO A 9 7.59 -11.36 26.60
CA PRO A 9 8.06 -10.99 27.93
C PRO A 9 6.86 -10.90 28.88
N VAL A 10 7.10 -10.95 30.19
CA VAL A 10 6.04 -10.74 31.18
C VAL A 10 5.42 -9.35 30.96
N PHE A 11 4.08 -9.29 30.80
CA PHE A 11 3.36 -8.07 30.54
C PHE A 11 2.03 -8.00 31.33
N ARG A 12 1.55 -6.78 31.51
CA ARG A 12 0.17 -6.52 31.97
C ARG A 12 -0.70 -6.28 30.72
N GLU A 13 -1.88 -6.87 30.68
CA GLU A 13 -2.80 -6.73 29.58
C GLU A 13 -4.10 -6.09 30.03
N LYS A 14 -4.66 -5.28 29.15
CA LYS A 14 -6.03 -4.77 29.26
C LYS A 14 -6.72 -4.90 27.91
N THR A 15 -7.90 -5.51 27.93
CA THR A 15 -8.75 -5.70 26.76
C THR A 15 -10.13 -5.09 27.03
N GLY A 16 -10.88 -4.81 25.99
CA GLY A 16 -12.25 -4.32 26.08
C GLY A 16 -12.78 -3.82 24.76
N GLN A 17 -13.84 -3.02 24.83
CA GLN A 17 -14.45 -2.39 23.65
C GLN A 17 -14.52 -0.89 23.84
N LEU A 18 -14.26 -0.16 22.74
CA LEU A 18 -14.47 1.28 22.63
C LEU A 18 -15.96 1.60 22.47
N PRO A 19 -16.39 2.86 22.63
CA PRO A 19 -17.80 3.24 22.56
C PRO A 19 -18.53 2.86 21.26
N ASP A 20 -17.79 2.72 20.15
CA ASP A 20 -18.33 2.28 18.86
C ASP A 20 -18.36 0.76 18.69
N GLY A 21 -17.99 0.00 19.74
CA GLY A 21 -17.90 -1.47 19.72
C GLY A 21 -16.60 -2.04 19.18
N THR A 22 -15.62 -1.19 18.79
CA THR A 22 -14.30 -1.65 18.36
C THR A 22 -13.55 -2.28 19.52
N GLU A 23 -13.12 -3.53 19.36
CA GLU A 23 -12.31 -4.23 20.35
C GLU A 23 -10.88 -3.66 20.37
N TYR A 24 -10.28 -3.64 21.56
CA TYR A 24 -8.90 -3.19 21.74
C TYR A 24 -8.10 -4.12 22.65
N VAL A 25 -6.79 -4.07 22.48
CA VAL A 25 -5.81 -4.71 23.36
C VAL A 25 -4.73 -3.68 23.69
N ILE A 26 -4.32 -3.65 24.96
CA ILE A 26 -3.15 -2.93 25.46
C ILE A 26 -2.25 -3.94 26.16
N ARG A 27 -0.96 -3.99 25.78
CA ARG A 27 0.06 -4.77 26.49
C ARG A 27 1.17 -3.86 26.95
N VAL A 28 1.51 -3.94 28.23
CA VAL A 28 2.58 -3.16 28.84
C VAL A 28 3.58 -4.13 29.47
N PRO A 29 4.81 -4.25 28.90
CA PRO A 29 5.81 -5.15 29.48
C PRO A 29 6.20 -4.71 30.89
N GLU A 30 6.62 -5.64 31.72
CA GLU A 30 7.02 -5.36 33.10
C GLU A 30 8.16 -4.31 33.17
N LYS A 31 9.09 -4.39 32.23
CA LYS A 31 10.21 -3.44 32.08
C LYS A 31 9.86 -2.34 31.06
N TRP A 32 8.69 -1.75 31.15
CA TRP A 32 8.29 -0.66 30.26
C TRP A 32 9.24 0.54 30.36
N ASN A 33 9.77 0.98 29.22
CA ASN A 33 10.74 2.08 29.13
C ASN A 33 10.09 3.47 28.95
N GLY A 34 8.76 3.55 28.87
CA GLY A 34 7.99 4.78 28.69
C GLY A 34 7.55 5.03 27.24
N LEU A 35 7.94 4.21 26.26
CA LEU A 35 7.44 4.30 24.89
C LEU A 35 6.10 3.55 24.75
N LEU A 36 5.13 4.20 24.15
CA LEU A 36 3.89 3.60 23.67
C LEU A 36 3.88 3.57 22.14
N ILE A 37 3.69 2.40 21.55
CA ILE A 37 3.41 2.21 20.13
C ILE A 37 1.90 1.97 19.95
N ARG A 38 1.26 2.81 19.14
CA ARG A 38 -0.14 2.61 18.73
C ARG A 38 -0.14 1.97 17.35
N ASP A 39 -0.84 0.84 17.19
CA ASP A 39 -0.97 0.12 15.92
C ASP A 39 -2.45 -0.16 15.63
N LEU A 40 -2.92 0.23 14.45
CA LEU A 40 -4.33 0.08 14.03
C LEU A 40 -4.82 -1.37 14.14
N ASP A 41 -3.95 -2.33 13.85
CA ASP A 41 -4.29 -3.74 13.73
C ASP A 41 -3.69 -4.61 14.85
N PHE A 42 -3.21 -4.03 15.94
CA PHE A 42 -2.54 -4.81 16.98
C PHE A 42 -3.41 -5.95 17.51
N ALA A 43 -4.64 -5.66 17.91
CA ALA A 43 -5.53 -6.69 18.44
C ALA A 43 -5.87 -7.77 17.40
N SER A 44 -6.11 -7.40 16.15
CA SER A 44 -6.30 -8.36 15.04
C SER A 44 -5.03 -9.12 14.70
N GLY A 45 -3.87 -8.49 14.84
CA GLY A 45 -2.56 -9.05 14.53
C GLY A 45 -2.11 -10.15 15.48
N LEU A 46 -2.66 -10.19 16.71
CA LEU A 46 -2.29 -11.18 17.72
C LEU A 46 -2.67 -12.62 17.35
N VAL A 47 -3.58 -12.80 16.40
CA VAL A 47 -3.95 -14.14 15.89
C VAL A 47 -3.18 -14.51 14.61
N ASN A 48 -2.30 -13.63 14.12
CA ASN A 48 -1.48 -13.86 12.93
C ASN A 48 -0.03 -14.13 13.34
N PRO A 49 0.51 -15.38 13.19
CA PRO A 49 1.86 -15.71 13.58
C PRO A 49 2.95 -14.79 13.00
N GLU A 50 2.82 -14.38 11.74
CA GLU A 50 3.80 -13.51 11.08
C GLU A 50 3.89 -12.10 11.70
N ARG A 51 2.84 -11.66 12.39
CA ARG A 51 2.79 -10.36 13.07
C ARG A 51 3.19 -10.46 14.54
N VAL A 52 2.93 -11.60 15.16
CA VAL A 52 3.19 -11.84 16.59
C VAL A 52 4.68 -11.66 16.91
N ASP A 53 5.58 -12.19 16.09
CA ASP A 53 7.03 -12.08 16.31
C ASP A 53 7.50 -10.62 16.40
N ARG A 54 6.98 -9.77 15.52
CA ARG A 54 7.25 -8.33 15.52
C ARG A 54 6.78 -7.65 16.81
N PHE A 55 5.57 -7.98 17.26
CA PHE A 55 5.05 -7.42 18.51
C PHE A 55 5.77 -7.96 19.74
N CYS A 56 6.20 -9.24 19.72
CA CYS A 56 7.04 -9.81 20.76
C CYS A 56 8.40 -9.09 20.86
N ASP A 57 9.04 -8.80 19.72
CA ASP A 57 10.29 -8.03 19.67
C ASP A 57 10.09 -6.61 20.26
N MET A 58 9.04 -5.90 19.86
CA MET A 58 8.70 -4.58 20.40
C MET A 58 8.53 -4.63 21.93
N ALA A 59 7.81 -5.62 22.44
CA ALA A 59 7.60 -5.80 23.88
C ALA A 59 8.89 -6.19 24.61
N ALA A 60 9.76 -7.02 24.00
CA ALA A 60 11.06 -7.39 24.53
C ALA A 60 12.00 -6.18 24.66
N ARG A 61 11.88 -5.21 23.77
CA ARG A 61 12.59 -3.90 23.84
C ARG A 61 12.01 -2.96 24.90
N GLY A 62 10.98 -3.38 25.60
CA GLY A 62 10.34 -2.57 26.66
C GLY A 62 9.28 -1.60 26.14
N TYR A 63 8.77 -1.76 24.93
CA TYR A 63 7.72 -0.89 24.39
C TYR A 63 6.33 -1.39 24.80
N ALA A 64 5.49 -0.52 25.29
CA ALA A 64 4.06 -0.79 25.41
C ALA A 64 3.41 -0.71 24.03
N ILE A 65 2.43 -1.58 23.77
CA ILE A 65 1.72 -1.62 22.51
C ILE A 65 0.21 -1.54 22.78
N ALA A 66 -0.47 -0.68 22.05
CA ALA A 66 -1.91 -0.52 22.13
C ALA A 66 -2.51 -0.45 20.72
N GLY A 67 -3.61 -1.14 20.51
CA GLY A 67 -4.27 -1.08 19.21
C GLY A 67 -5.63 -1.76 19.19
N THR A 68 -6.27 -1.66 18.03
CA THR A 68 -7.66 -2.11 17.84
C THR A 68 -7.72 -3.39 17.03
N ALA A 69 -8.86 -4.09 17.13
CA ALA A 69 -9.23 -5.13 16.19
C ALA A 69 -9.93 -4.50 14.96
N ARG A 70 -9.97 -5.22 13.88
CA ARG A 70 -10.77 -4.82 12.72
C ARG A 70 -12.24 -4.79 13.11
N HIS A 71 -12.80 -3.60 13.21
CA HIS A 71 -14.24 -3.43 13.38
C HIS A 71 -14.97 -4.05 12.18
N ARG A 72 -16.16 -4.62 12.41
CA ARG A 72 -16.97 -5.23 11.33
C ARG A 72 -17.20 -4.24 10.19
N LEU A 73 -17.49 -2.98 10.50
CA LEU A 73 -17.65 -1.93 9.50
C LEU A 73 -16.36 -1.62 8.76
N ARG A 74 -15.17 -1.76 9.37
CA ARG A 74 -13.90 -1.49 8.69
C ARG A 74 -13.59 -2.47 7.57
N GLN A 75 -14.04 -3.70 7.64
CA GLN A 75 -13.92 -4.66 6.54
C GLN A 75 -14.71 -4.21 5.30
N TRP A 76 -15.73 -3.38 5.50
CA TRP A 76 -16.64 -2.91 4.48
C TRP A 76 -16.52 -1.42 4.17
N GLN A 77 -16.09 -0.64 5.17
CA GLN A 77 -16.06 0.81 5.15
C GLN A 77 -14.82 1.29 5.89
N TYR A 78 -13.72 1.42 5.17
CA TYR A 78 -12.50 1.97 5.75
C TYR A 78 -12.63 3.49 5.90
N ASP A 79 -12.89 3.97 7.10
CA ASP A 79 -12.90 5.40 7.45
C ASP A 79 -11.75 5.72 8.43
N PRO A 80 -10.62 6.24 7.94
CA PRO A 80 -9.47 6.52 8.79
C PRO A 80 -9.74 7.60 9.84
N ALA A 81 -10.65 8.56 9.61
CA ALA A 81 -11.00 9.57 10.60
C ALA A 81 -11.67 8.95 11.84
N ARG A 82 -12.50 7.92 11.64
CA ARG A 82 -13.05 7.13 12.75
C ARG A 82 -11.95 6.39 13.52
N GLU A 83 -11.03 5.77 12.81
CA GLU A 83 -9.94 5.02 13.43
C GLU A 83 -8.97 5.94 14.20
N ILE A 84 -8.72 7.17 13.73
CA ILE A 84 -7.97 8.19 14.46
C ILE A 84 -8.65 8.50 15.80
N THR A 85 -9.97 8.74 15.78
CA THR A 85 -10.75 8.98 16.99
C THR A 85 -10.65 7.81 17.98
N ASN A 86 -10.68 6.57 17.49
CA ASN A 86 -10.52 5.39 18.34
C ASN A 86 -9.12 5.30 18.95
N HIS A 87 -8.07 5.64 18.18
CA HIS A 87 -6.70 5.67 18.70
C HIS A 87 -6.48 6.75 19.76
N ASP A 88 -7.15 7.88 19.65
CA ASP A 88 -7.08 8.93 20.69
C ASP A 88 -7.77 8.48 21.98
N ARG A 89 -8.96 7.85 21.87
CA ARG A 89 -9.62 7.24 23.01
C ARG A 89 -8.80 6.13 23.66
N LEU A 90 -8.11 5.35 22.85
CA LEU A 90 -7.22 4.30 23.33
C LEU A 90 -6.03 4.87 24.11
N LEU A 91 -5.50 6.02 23.68
CA LEU A 91 -4.45 6.72 24.42
C LEU A 91 -4.98 7.26 25.76
N ASP A 92 -6.18 7.89 25.80
CA ASP A 92 -6.82 8.33 27.04
C ASP A 92 -6.98 7.17 28.02
N LEU A 93 -7.42 6.02 27.52
CA LEU A 93 -7.58 4.80 28.32
C LEU A 93 -6.25 4.24 28.84
N PHE A 94 -5.20 4.32 28.02
CA PHE A 94 -3.85 3.93 28.41
C PHE A 94 -3.34 4.82 29.55
N GLU A 95 -3.42 6.13 29.40
CA GLU A 95 -2.97 7.12 30.40
C GLU A 95 -3.72 6.97 31.72
N ALA A 96 -5.03 6.77 31.66
CA ALA A 96 -5.85 6.54 32.87
C ALA A 96 -5.51 5.23 33.59
N THR A 97 -4.92 4.24 32.90
CA THR A 97 -4.65 2.91 33.47
C THR A 97 -3.21 2.70 33.90
N TYR A 98 -2.24 3.26 33.15
CA TYR A 98 -0.82 2.92 33.26
C TYR A 98 0.12 4.10 33.50
N ASN A 99 -0.32 5.31 33.39
CA ASN A 99 0.39 6.60 33.38
C ASN A 99 0.65 7.15 31.98
N THR A 100 0.98 8.43 31.91
CA THR A 100 1.33 9.12 30.65
C THR A 100 2.64 8.57 30.08
N PRO A 101 2.64 8.14 28.79
CA PRO A 101 3.87 7.73 28.11
C PRO A 101 4.87 8.88 28.02
N LYS A 102 6.17 8.58 28.03
CA LYS A 102 7.22 9.56 27.73
C LYS A 102 7.25 9.91 26.25
N ARG A 103 6.91 8.95 25.41
CA ARG A 103 6.82 9.06 23.95
C ARG A 103 5.67 8.22 23.43
N VAL A 104 5.02 8.72 22.40
CA VAL A 104 3.97 8.01 21.66
C VAL A 104 4.35 7.95 20.19
N LEU A 105 4.44 6.76 19.61
CA LEU A 105 4.58 6.55 18.18
C LEU A 105 3.28 5.99 17.59
N GLN A 106 2.84 6.53 16.46
CA GLN A 106 1.88 5.86 15.61
C GLN A 106 2.64 4.97 14.62
N TYR A 107 2.37 3.70 14.67
CA TYR A 107 2.96 2.68 13.80
C TYR A 107 1.85 1.99 13.02
N GLY A 108 2.14 1.49 11.84
CA GLY A 108 1.21 0.62 11.14
C GLY A 108 1.60 0.34 9.70
N CYS A 109 0.99 -0.72 9.16
CA CYS A 109 1.15 -1.13 7.77
C CYS A 109 -0.16 -0.95 7.00
N SER A 110 -0.07 -0.68 5.68
CA SER A 110 -1.24 -0.57 4.79
C SER A 110 -2.21 0.52 5.26
N GLY A 111 -3.44 0.18 5.62
CA GLY A 111 -4.39 1.10 6.24
C GLY A 111 -3.86 1.74 7.52
N GLY A 112 -3.12 0.98 8.35
CA GLY A 112 -2.42 1.53 9.52
C GLY A 112 -1.30 2.50 9.15
N GLY A 113 -0.61 2.25 8.05
CA GLY A 113 0.38 3.17 7.49
C GLY A 113 -0.24 4.48 6.99
N HIS A 114 -1.37 4.40 6.29
CA HIS A 114 -2.14 5.59 5.91
C HIS A 114 -2.62 6.37 7.14
N LEU A 115 -3.16 5.67 8.15
CA LEU A 115 -3.56 6.29 9.42
C LEU A 115 -2.40 7.08 10.06
N ALA A 116 -1.21 6.50 10.07
CA ALA A 116 -0.02 7.15 10.59
C ALA A 116 0.32 8.43 9.81
N LEU A 117 0.27 8.40 8.47
CA LEU A 117 0.47 9.59 7.65
C LEU A 117 -0.62 10.65 7.91
N ALA A 118 -1.90 10.25 7.97
CA ALA A 118 -3.02 11.15 8.22
C ALA A 118 -2.93 11.83 9.59
N ILE A 119 -2.48 11.10 10.61
CA ILE A 119 -2.19 11.68 11.94
C ILE A 119 -1.06 12.70 11.83
N SER A 120 0.03 12.38 11.14
CA SER A 120 1.19 13.30 11.04
C SER A 120 0.84 14.62 10.37
N GLU A 121 -0.13 14.62 9.45
CA GLU A 121 -0.57 15.81 8.72
C GLU A 121 -1.69 16.58 9.42
N ASN A 122 -2.66 15.87 10.01
CA ASN A 122 -3.91 16.48 10.47
C ASN A 122 -4.06 16.53 11.99
N PHE A 123 -3.47 15.59 12.75
CA PHE A 123 -3.68 15.43 14.19
C PHE A 123 -2.37 15.09 14.94
N PRO A 124 -1.31 15.90 14.80
CA PRO A 124 0.02 15.57 15.32
C PRO A 124 0.15 15.73 16.83
N GLU A 125 -0.82 16.36 17.52
CA GLU A 125 -0.66 16.89 18.91
C GLU A 125 -0.45 15.78 19.95
N ARG A 126 -0.84 14.54 19.63
CA ARG A 126 -0.83 13.42 20.59
C ARG A 126 0.17 12.31 20.22
N VAL A 127 1.06 12.57 19.27
CA VAL A 127 2.11 11.64 18.85
C VAL A 127 3.42 12.40 18.62
N ASP A 128 4.55 11.79 18.98
CA ASP A 128 5.87 12.38 18.78
C ASP A 128 6.41 12.13 17.36
N GLY A 129 6.01 11.01 16.74
CA GLY A 129 6.43 10.65 15.40
C GLY A 129 5.65 9.45 14.86
N VAL A 130 5.81 9.16 13.58
CA VAL A 130 5.10 8.05 12.93
C VAL A 130 6.03 7.14 12.16
N VAL A 131 5.73 5.82 12.18
CA VAL A 131 6.40 4.80 11.39
C VAL A 131 5.36 4.15 10.48
N ALA A 132 5.42 4.46 9.18
CA ALA A 132 4.41 4.11 8.20
C ALA A 132 4.96 3.09 7.19
N LEU A 133 4.48 1.84 7.27
CA LEU A 133 4.89 0.74 6.41
C LEU A 133 3.84 0.53 5.31
N ALA A 134 4.29 0.38 4.05
CA ALA A 134 3.41 0.17 2.90
C ALA A 134 2.15 1.06 2.96
N ALA A 135 2.36 2.34 3.29
CA ALA A 135 1.28 3.30 3.46
C ALA A 135 0.71 3.72 2.11
N HIS A 136 -0.61 3.72 2.00
CA HIS A 136 -1.31 4.20 0.80
C HIS A 136 -1.86 5.63 1.00
N VAL A 137 -2.29 6.23 -0.10
CA VAL A 137 -3.17 7.40 -0.15
C VAL A 137 -4.41 6.97 -0.93
N PRO A 138 -5.60 6.89 -0.32
CA PRO A 138 -6.75 6.19 -0.89
C PRO A 138 -7.11 6.57 -2.32
N VAL A 139 -7.29 7.86 -2.58
CA VAL A 139 -7.67 8.35 -3.92
C VAL A 139 -6.57 8.08 -4.96
N TRP A 140 -5.31 8.31 -4.59
CA TRP A 140 -4.18 8.07 -5.49
C TRP A 140 -4.09 6.59 -5.87
N LEU A 141 -4.22 5.72 -4.85
CA LEU A 141 -4.17 4.27 -5.03
C LEU A 141 -5.28 3.77 -5.95
N MET A 142 -6.51 4.21 -5.71
CA MET A 142 -7.66 3.76 -6.51
C MET A 142 -7.58 4.25 -7.96
N ASN A 143 -7.05 5.45 -8.19
CA ASN A 143 -6.83 5.96 -9.54
C ASN A 143 -5.73 5.18 -10.28
N THR A 144 -4.61 4.88 -9.62
CA THR A 144 -3.52 4.07 -10.18
C THR A 144 -4.02 2.67 -10.59
N PHE A 145 -4.83 2.04 -9.74
CA PHE A 145 -5.44 0.75 -10.09
C PHE A 145 -6.44 0.89 -11.24
N LEU A 146 -7.28 1.92 -11.23
CA LEU A 146 -8.22 2.13 -12.32
C LEU A 146 -7.49 2.27 -13.66
N ASP A 147 -6.41 3.03 -13.73
CA ASP A 147 -5.68 3.25 -14.98
C ASP A 147 -5.14 1.93 -15.55
N GLY A 148 -4.42 1.15 -14.77
CA GLY A 148 -3.88 -0.13 -15.24
C GLY A 148 -4.97 -1.12 -15.66
N TRP A 149 -6.02 -1.29 -14.84
CA TRP A 149 -7.13 -2.18 -15.17
C TRP A 149 -7.95 -1.69 -16.37
N PHE A 150 -8.12 -0.38 -16.55
CA PHE A 150 -8.78 0.19 -17.73
C PHE A 150 -8.00 -0.13 -19.00
N VAL A 151 -6.69 0.05 -18.99
CA VAL A 151 -5.80 -0.29 -20.10
C VAL A 151 -5.90 -1.78 -20.45
N LEU A 152 -5.81 -2.66 -19.44
CA LEU A 152 -5.95 -4.09 -19.61
C LEU A 152 -7.32 -4.45 -20.22
N LYS A 153 -8.42 -3.89 -19.73
CA LYS A 153 -9.76 -4.15 -20.27
C LYS A 153 -9.87 -3.76 -21.73
N VAL A 154 -9.43 -2.55 -22.07
CA VAL A 154 -9.53 -2.02 -23.44
C VAL A 154 -8.70 -2.85 -24.42
N LEU A 155 -7.48 -3.22 -24.04
CA LEU A 155 -6.52 -3.84 -24.95
C LEU A 155 -6.54 -5.37 -24.95
N LEU A 156 -6.98 -6.01 -23.85
CA LEU A 156 -7.00 -7.48 -23.77
C LEU A 156 -8.38 -8.11 -24.03
N THR A 157 -9.46 -7.33 -24.11
CA THR A 157 -10.79 -7.86 -24.40
C THR A 157 -10.82 -8.65 -25.70
N GLU A 158 -10.09 -8.23 -26.73
CA GLU A 158 -10.05 -8.92 -28.01
C GLU A 158 -9.42 -10.31 -27.93
N TYR A 159 -8.41 -10.51 -27.06
CA TYR A 159 -7.82 -11.85 -26.82
C TYR A 159 -8.79 -12.76 -26.09
N TYR A 160 -9.49 -12.23 -25.08
CA TYR A 160 -10.45 -12.98 -24.30
C TYR A 160 -11.66 -13.42 -25.12
N VAL A 161 -12.27 -12.49 -25.84
CA VAL A 161 -13.44 -12.75 -26.69
C VAL A 161 -13.06 -13.54 -27.95
N GLY A 162 -11.94 -13.18 -28.59
CA GLY A 162 -11.47 -13.87 -29.82
C GLY A 162 -11.10 -15.32 -29.59
N ALA A 163 -10.63 -15.67 -28.40
CA ALA A 163 -10.39 -17.07 -28.03
C ALA A 163 -11.64 -17.81 -27.53
N GLY A 164 -12.82 -17.20 -27.58
CA GLY A 164 -14.08 -17.80 -27.12
C GLY A 164 -14.19 -18.08 -25.64
N LEU A 165 -13.40 -17.35 -24.80
CA LEU A 165 -13.31 -17.57 -23.35
C LEU A 165 -14.47 -16.93 -22.57
N GLY A 166 -15.15 -15.93 -23.15
CA GLY A 166 -16.28 -15.25 -22.55
C GLY A 166 -16.65 -13.96 -23.29
N ARG A 167 -17.32 -13.03 -22.59
CA ARG A 167 -17.78 -11.75 -23.13
C ARG A 167 -16.99 -10.60 -22.52
N ALA A 168 -16.89 -9.47 -23.21
CA ALA A 168 -16.20 -8.26 -22.72
C ALA A 168 -16.66 -7.81 -21.31
N GLY A 169 -17.94 -8.01 -20.98
CA GLY A 169 -18.50 -7.68 -19.66
C GLY A 169 -18.00 -8.54 -18.51
N ASP A 170 -17.37 -9.69 -18.78
CA ASP A 170 -16.81 -10.58 -17.76
C ASP A 170 -15.51 -10.00 -17.16
N LEU A 171 -14.85 -9.10 -17.93
CA LEU A 171 -13.65 -8.38 -17.48
C LEU A 171 -14.04 -7.11 -16.69
N VAL A 172 -14.47 -7.31 -15.45
CA VAL A 172 -14.97 -6.23 -14.58
C VAL A 172 -13.80 -5.43 -13.99
N ILE A 173 -13.92 -4.10 -13.96
CA ILE A 173 -12.91 -3.18 -13.40
C ILE A 173 -13.48 -2.16 -12.41
N ALA A 174 -14.69 -1.62 -12.66
CA ALA A 174 -15.29 -0.56 -11.86
C ALA A 174 -16.80 -0.79 -11.61
N GLU A 175 -17.44 -1.71 -12.31
CA GLU A 175 -18.90 -1.93 -12.27
C GLU A 175 -19.30 -2.96 -11.19
N LEU A 176 -18.60 -3.03 -10.09
CA LEU A 176 -18.99 -3.90 -8.99
C LEU A 176 -20.23 -3.33 -8.28
N PRO A 177 -21.22 -4.18 -7.92
CA PRO A 177 -22.36 -3.72 -7.13
C PRO A 177 -21.86 -3.08 -5.83
N ASN A 178 -22.29 -1.87 -5.61
CA ASN A 178 -21.90 -1.09 -4.44
C ASN A 178 -23.10 -0.79 -3.57
N ASP A 179 -23.99 -1.76 -3.44
CA ASP A 179 -25.26 -1.69 -2.69
C ASP A 179 -25.11 -2.13 -1.23
N GLY A 180 -23.87 -2.30 -0.75
CA GLY A 180 -23.59 -2.80 0.59
C GLY A 180 -23.76 -4.32 0.73
N SER A 181 -24.22 -5.01 -0.31
CA SER A 181 -24.29 -6.48 -0.37
C SER A 181 -22.96 -7.11 -0.77
N ALA A 182 -22.10 -6.31 -1.39
CA ALA A 182 -20.78 -6.76 -1.79
C ALA A 182 -19.84 -6.83 -0.59
N HIS A 183 -19.41 -8.01 -0.25
CA HIS A 183 -18.34 -8.25 0.72
C HIS A 183 -16.98 -7.92 0.11
N PRO A 184 -16.01 -7.39 0.84
CA PRO A 184 -14.66 -7.19 0.35
C PRO A 184 -14.02 -8.46 -0.23
N THR A 185 -14.45 -9.63 0.19
CA THR A 185 -13.97 -10.94 -0.27
C THR A 185 -14.76 -11.50 -1.45
N GLY A 186 -15.35 -10.66 -2.27
CA GLY A 186 -15.84 -11.10 -3.59
C GLY A 186 -17.23 -11.69 -3.63
N HIS A 187 -18.18 -11.10 -2.96
CA HIS A 187 -19.55 -11.59 -2.90
C HIS A 187 -20.18 -11.99 -4.18
N GLY A 188 -20.47 -13.25 -4.27
CA GLY A 188 -21.14 -13.85 -5.40
C GLY A 188 -20.34 -13.82 -6.71
N MET A 189 -19.14 -13.23 -6.66
CA MET A 189 -18.22 -13.13 -7.80
C MET A 189 -16.93 -13.88 -7.54
N GLU A 190 -16.80 -14.51 -6.37
CA GLU A 190 -15.69 -15.37 -5.99
C GLU A 190 -15.37 -16.35 -7.10
N GLY A 191 -14.16 -16.26 -7.62
CA GLY A 191 -13.65 -17.10 -8.68
C GLY A 191 -14.04 -16.69 -10.11
N LYS A 192 -15.14 -15.99 -10.38
CA LYS A 192 -15.54 -15.64 -11.76
C LYS A 192 -14.74 -14.50 -12.35
N ILE A 193 -14.56 -13.40 -11.62
CA ILE A 193 -13.76 -12.26 -12.09
C ILE A 193 -12.28 -12.62 -12.14
N PRO A 194 -11.67 -13.19 -11.06
CA PRO A 194 -10.32 -13.72 -11.10
C PRO A 194 -10.09 -14.69 -12.26
N ASP A 195 -11.00 -15.64 -12.48
CA ASP A 195 -10.88 -16.62 -13.56
C ASP A 195 -10.93 -15.98 -14.96
N ALA A 196 -11.83 -15.02 -15.18
CA ALA A 196 -11.92 -14.28 -16.44
C ALA A 196 -10.63 -13.50 -16.73
N TRP A 197 -10.08 -12.79 -15.74
CA TRP A 197 -8.83 -12.05 -15.89
C TRP A 197 -7.63 -12.97 -16.09
N CYS A 198 -7.50 -14.07 -15.35
CA CYS A 198 -6.43 -15.05 -15.56
C CYS A 198 -6.47 -15.64 -16.98
N LYS A 199 -7.65 -15.95 -17.50
CA LYS A 199 -7.83 -16.41 -18.89
C LYS A 199 -7.44 -15.34 -19.91
N ALA A 200 -7.82 -14.09 -19.68
CA ALA A 200 -7.46 -12.97 -20.54
C ALA A 200 -5.94 -12.75 -20.59
N PHE A 201 -5.27 -12.77 -19.42
CA PHE A 201 -3.82 -12.67 -19.34
C PHE A 201 -3.11 -13.82 -20.04
N THR A 202 -3.56 -15.06 -19.83
CA THR A 202 -2.95 -16.24 -20.46
C THR A 202 -3.11 -16.18 -21.98
N ALA A 203 -4.30 -15.81 -22.49
CA ALA A 203 -4.53 -15.66 -23.93
C ALA A 203 -3.65 -14.55 -24.53
N ALA A 204 -3.58 -13.38 -23.90
CA ALA A 204 -2.74 -12.27 -24.36
C ALA A 204 -1.25 -12.61 -24.30
N HIS A 205 -0.80 -13.28 -23.23
CA HIS A 205 0.62 -13.63 -23.05
C HIS A 205 1.14 -14.62 -24.12
N SER A 206 0.26 -15.39 -24.74
CA SER A 206 0.64 -16.29 -25.83
C SER A 206 0.95 -15.58 -27.15
N ASP A 207 0.71 -14.26 -27.22
CA ASP A 207 0.92 -13.40 -28.39
C ASP A 207 1.88 -12.26 -28.09
N GLY A 208 2.77 -11.92 -29.04
CA GLY A 208 3.78 -10.88 -28.84
C GLY A 208 3.20 -9.51 -28.53
N LEU A 209 2.14 -9.10 -29.24
CA LEU A 209 1.47 -7.82 -29.01
C LEU A 209 0.69 -7.84 -27.67
N GLY A 210 0.08 -8.97 -27.33
CA GLY A 210 -0.60 -9.13 -26.04
C GLY A 210 0.37 -8.98 -24.86
N ARG A 211 1.60 -9.52 -24.99
CA ARG A 211 2.70 -9.31 -24.03
C ARG A 211 3.06 -7.84 -23.87
N ALA A 212 3.21 -7.12 -24.99
CA ALA A 212 3.51 -5.70 -25.00
C ALA A 212 2.39 -4.87 -24.33
N ARG A 213 1.12 -5.22 -24.56
CA ARG A 213 -0.05 -4.56 -23.95
C ARG A 213 -0.16 -4.78 -22.44
N ILE A 214 0.24 -5.95 -21.94
CA ILE A 214 0.37 -6.18 -20.49
C ILE A 214 1.44 -5.23 -19.92
N ALA A 215 2.60 -5.13 -20.57
CA ALA A 215 3.66 -4.21 -20.13
C ALA A 215 3.19 -2.75 -20.16
N LEU A 216 2.45 -2.34 -21.20
CA LEU A 216 1.87 -1.00 -21.28
C LEU A 216 0.94 -0.69 -20.10
N ALA A 217 0.10 -1.64 -19.69
CA ALA A 217 -0.78 -1.44 -18.54
C ALA A 217 -0.01 -1.22 -17.23
N PHE A 218 1.09 -1.96 -17.01
CA PHE A 218 1.96 -1.78 -15.86
C PHE A 218 2.65 -0.42 -15.87
N ALA A 219 3.11 0.03 -17.01
CA ALA A 219 3.75 1.34 -17.16
C ALA A 219 2.76 2.48 -16.89
N LEU A 220 1.55 2.41 -17.48
CA LEU A 220 0.52 3.45 -17.34
C LEU A 220 -0.11 3.49 -15.94
N GLY A 221 -0.32 2.33 -15.31
CA GLY A 221 -0.74 2.22 -13.91
C GLY A 221 0.40 2.50 -12.93
N GLN A 222 1.63 2.65 -13.40
CA GLN A 222 2.83 2.81 -12.58
C GLN A 222 2.96 1.70 -11.51
N TRP A 223 2.61 0.45 -11.88
CA TRP A 223 2.71 -0.70 -10.99
C TRP A 223 4.14 -1.27 -10.97
N GLY A 224 4.49 -1.90 -9.85
CA GLY A 224 5.73 -2.68 -9.78
C GLY A 224 5.66 -3.89 -10.72
N ALA A 225 6.72 -4.10 -11.52
CA ALA A 225 6.77 -5.25 -12.42
C ALA A 225 6.83 -6.59 -11.69
N TRP A 226 7.41 -6.62 -10.49
CA TRP A 226 7.68 -7.83 -9.72
C TRP A 226 6.92 -7.81 -8.39
N VAL A 227 5.76 -8.47 -8.32
CA VAL A 227 4.96 -8.62 -7.11
C VAL A 227 4.67 -10.09 -6.77
N ALA A 228 4.97 -11.00 -7.68
CA ALA A 228 4.87 -12.44 -7.47
C ALA A 228 6.19 -13.01 -6.96
N ASP A 229 6.15 -13.81 -5.90
CA ASP A 229 7.31 -14.38 -5.23
C ASP A 229 7.79 -15.70 -5.84
N ASP A 230 7.07 -16.23 -6.81
CA ASP A 230 7.41 -17.43 -7.58
C ASP A 230 8.42 -17.18 -8.70
N THR A 231 8.82 -15.92 -8.89
CA THR A 231 9.83 -15.51 -9.87
C THR A 231 10.95 -14.72 -9.21
N PRO A 232 12.20 -14.80 -9.71
CA PRO A 232 13.25 -13.91 -9.26
C PRO A 232 12.96 -12.46 -9.66
N GLN A 233 13.51 -11.51 -8.90
CA GLN A 233 13.43 -10.10 -9.25
C GLN A 233 14.10 -9.89 -10.62
N PRO A 234 13.39 -9.31 -11.61
CA PRO A 234 13.95 -9.11 -12.96
C PRO A 234 15.01 -8.01 -12.96
N ALA A 235 15.97 -8.12 -13.86
CA ALA A 235 16.87 -7.02 -14.18
C ALA A 235 16.09 -5.90 -14.90
N LEU A 236 16.34 -4.64 -14.53
CA LEU A 236 15.59 -3.50 -15.05
C LEU A 236 15.91 -3.17 -16.53
N ASP A 237 17.01 -3.66 -17.07
CA ASP A 237 17.43 -3.52 -18.47
C ASP A 237 16.99 -4.70 -19.36
N ASP A 238 16.37 -5.73 -18.80
CA ASP A 238 15.87 -6.90 -19.55
C ASP A 238 14.33 -6.79 -19.75
N ALA A 239 13.94 -6.31 -20.93
CA ALA A 239 12.53 -6.13 -21.29
C ALA A 239 11.71 -7.43 -21.25
N GLU A 240 12.31 -8.57 -21.60
CA GLU A 240 11.63 -9.87 -21.59
C GLU A 240 11.45 -10.40 -20.15
N ALA A 241 12.48 -10.27 -19.32
CA ALA A 241 12.39 -10.64 -17.92
C ALA A 241 11.39 -9.75 -17.17
N LEU A 242 11.40 -8.44 -17.45
CA LEU A 242 10.38 -7.51 -16.92
C LEU A 242 8.97 -7.91 -17.35
N GLN A 243 8.77 -8.24 -18.63
CA GLN A 243 7.45 -8.64 -19.13
C GLN A 243 6.97 -9.96 -18.51
N GLU A 244 7.85 -10.94 -18.35
CA GLU A 244 7.49 -12.20 -17.68
C GLU A 244 7.11 -11.95 -16.21
N ALA A 245 7.85 -11.10 -15.50
CA ALA A 245 7.51 -10.70 -14.14
C ALA A 245 6.18 -9.95 -14.08
N MET A 246 5.89 -9.05 -15.03
CA MET A 246 4.59 -8.36 -15.14
C MET A 246 3.44 -9.33 -15.40
N TYR A 247 3.64 -10.34 -16.25
CA TYR A 247 2.62 -11.36 -16.50
C TYR A 247 2.31 -12.17 -15.22
N ARG A 248 3.34 -12.64 -14.51
CA ARG A 248 3.17 -13.33 -13.22
C ARG A 248 2.49 -12.42 -12.19
N SER A 249 2.92 -11.17 -12.15
CA SER A 249 2.29 -10.15 -11.31
C SER A 249 0.83 -9.89 -11.66
N ALA A 250 0.48 -9.85 -12.96
CA ALA A 250 -0.90 -9.72 -13.42
C ALA A 250 -1.78 -10.90 -12.96
N LEU A 251 -1.28 -12.13 -13.03
CA LEU A 251 -1.98 -13.31 -12.49
C LEU A 251 -2.18 -13.20 -10.97
N ARG A 252 -1.19 -12.67 -10.24
CA ARG A 252 -1.31 -12.42 -8.80
C ARG A 252 -2.35 -11.33 -8.50
N LEU A 253 -2.31 -10.22 -9.23
CA LEU A 253 -3.27 -9.12 -9.11
C LEU A 253 -4.70 -9.56 -9.48
N ALA A 254 -4.87 -10.49 -10.40
CA ALA A 254 -6.17 -11.03 -10.77
C ALA A 254 -6.87 -11.81 -9.64
N GLN A 255 -6.11 -12.36 -8.68
CA GLN A 255 -6.70 -13.06 -7.52
C GLN A 255 -7.38 -12.10 -6.54
N SER A 256 -6.97 -10.84 -6.53
CA SER A 256 -7.57 -9.77 -5.75
C SER A 256 -7.68 -8.54 -6.64
N PRO A 257 -8.51 -8.59 -7.70
CA PRO A 257 -8.63 -7.48 -8.62
C PRO A 257 -9.03 -6.23 -7.84
N GLY A 258 -8.46 -5.06 -8.19
CA GLY A 258 -8.55 -3.80 -7.46
C GLY A 258 -9.95 -3.39 -6.94
N GLY A 259 -10.96 -4.19 -7.27
CA GLY A 259 -12.31 -4.07 -6.76
C GLY A 259 -12.45 -4.26 -5.25
N GLU A 260 -11.64 -5.08 -4.58
CA GLU A 260 -11.81 -5.30 -3.14
C GLU A 260 -11.45 -4.06 -2.31
N ALA A 261 -10.26 -3.49 -2.54
CA ALA A 261 -9.86 -2.27 -1.87
C ALA A 261 -10.77 -1.11 -2.25
N ARG A 262 -11.15 -1.01 -3.53
CA ARG A 262 -12.10 -0.01 -4.02
C ARG A 262 -13.43 -0.07 -3.27
N ILE A 263 -14.01 -1.28 -3.08
CA ILE A 263 -15.28 -1.44 -2.37
C ILE A 263 -15.20 -0.87 -0.94
N MET A 264 -14.14 -1.14 -0.19
CA MET A 264 -13.98 -0.62 1.17
C MET A 264 -13.98 0.92 1.20
N PHE A 265 -13.29 1.55 0.25
CA PHE A 265 -13.19 3.01 0.17
C PHE A 265 -14.48 3.65 -0.35
N GLU A 266 -15.12 3.05 -1.34
CA GLU A 266 -16.38 3.54 -1.87
C GLU A 266 -17.55 3.34 -0.89
N ASN A 267 -17.61 2.21 -0.20
CA ASN A 267 -18.61 1.99 0.85
C ASN A 267 -18.49 3.01 1.99
N ALA A 268 -17.28 3.44 2.34
CA ALA A 268 -17.10 4.55 3.29
C ALA A 268 -17.75 5.85 2.78
N ALA A 269 -17.73 6.07 1.48
CA ALA A 269 -18.40 7.18 0.79
C ALA A 269 -19.79 6.79 0.25
N GLN A 270 -20.56 5.98 0.99
CA GLN A 270 -21.93 5.56 0.67
C GLN A 270 -22.08 4.86 -0.70
N GLY A 271 -21.10 4.07 -1.10
CA GLY A 271 -21.15 3.33 -2.34
C GLY A 271 -20.86 4.16 -3.60
N GLN A 272 -20.34 5.37 -3.44
CA GLN A 272 -20.10 6.27 -4.57
C GLN A 272 -18.73 6.04 -5.22
N GLN A 273 -18.69 6.15 -6.55
CA GLN A 273 -17.48 5.96 -7.35
C GLN A 273 -16.39 6.95 -6.91
N LEU A 274 -15.25 6.41 -6.44
CA LEU A 274 -14.13 7.19 -5.94
C LEU A 274 -13.10 7.53 -7.03
N SER A 275 -12.77 6.55 -7.86
CA SER A 275 -11.72 6.67 -8.86
C SER A 275 -12.26 7.20 -10.20
N TRP A 276 -11.39 7.87 -10.96
CA TRP A 276 -11.75 8.40 -12.28
C TRP A 276 -10.54 8.35 -13.23
N ASN A 277 -10.83 8.36 -14.52
CA ASN A 277 -9.84 8.57 -15.58
C ASN A 277 -10.32 9.53 -16.68
N THR A 278 -11.33 10.34 -16.37
CA THR A 278 -11.70 11.50 -17.22
C THR A 278 -10.49 12.42 -17.34
N ASP A 279 -10.27 12.97 -18.53
CA ASP A 279 -9.18 13.91 -18.84
C ASP A 279 -7.75 13.32 -18.65
N VAL A 280 -7.60 12.00 -18.52
CA VAL A 280 -6.30 11.37 -18.46
C VAL A 280 -5.69 11.24 -19.85
N ASP A 281 -4.49 11.77 -20.02
CA ASP A 281 -3.63 11.56 -21.19
C ASP A 281 -2.68 10.37 -20.92
N TYR A 282 -3.00 9.22 -21.50
CA TYR A 282 -2.16 8.03 -21.33
C TYR A 282 -0.85 8.09 -22.11
N GLY A 283 -0.73 8.97 -23.11
CA GLY A 283 0.55 9.25 -23.76
C GLY A 283 1.51 9.96 -22.80
N ALA A 284 1.05 11.01 -22.14
CA ALA A 284 1.81 11.71 -21.11
C ALA A 284 2.11 10.80 -19.91
N PHE A 285 1.21 9.88 -19.55
CA PHE A 285 1.47 8.89 -18.49
C PHE A 285 2.60 7.94 -18.84
N LEU A 286 2.70 7.51 -20.10
CA LEU A 286 3.81 6.68 -20.55
C LEU A 286 5.15 7.44 -20.51
N GLU A 287 5.17 8.71 -20.87
CA GLU A 287 6.36 9.56 -20.78
C GLU A 287 6.86 9.70 -19.33
N ASN A 288 5.92 9.73 -18.38
CA ASN A 288 6.19 9.83 -16.93
C ASN A 288 6.37 8.46 -16.24
N ALA A 289 6.28 7.35 -16.96
CA ALA A 289 6.51 6.03 -16.40
C ALA A 289 7.98 5.82 -16.00
N ASN A 290 8.23 4.83 -15.16
CA ASN A 290 9.60 4.40 -14.87
C ASN A 290 10.34 4.11 -16.18
N PRO A 291 11.57 4.65 -16.39
CA PRO A 291 12.31 4.50 -17.65
C PRO A 291 12.51 3.05 -18.10
N ALA A 292 12.75 2.12 -17.17
CA ALA A 292 12.88 0.70 -17.48
C ALA A 292 11.57 0.09 -18.00
N LEU A 293 10.43 0.45 -17.39
CA LEU A 293 9.12 -0.02 -17.84
C LEU A 293 8.76 0.57 -19.20
N ARG A 294 9.02 1.86 -19.41
CA ARG A 294 8.81 2.51 -20.71
C ARG A 294 9.68 1.86 -21.80
N HIS A 295 10.95 1.65 -21.52
CA HIS A 295 11.86 0.96 -22.45
C HIS A 295 11.39 -0.46 -22.79
N ALA A 296 10.89 -1.21 -21.78
CA ALA A 296 10.32 -2.53 -22.01
C ALA A 296 9.09 -2.47 -22.93
N VAL A 297 8.17 -1.51 -22.72
CA VAL A 297 7.02 -1.30 -23.58
C VAL A 297 7.44 -1.04 -25.03
N GLU A 298 8.32 -0.06 -25.25
CA GLU A 298 8.79 0.30 -26.59
C GLU A 298 9.50 -0.89 -27.29
N THR A 299 10.34 -1.62 -26.57
CA THR A 299 11.03 -2.81 -27.07
C THR A 299 10.06 -3.92 -27.46
N LEU A 300 9.08 -4.21 -26.64
CA LEU A 300 8.09 -5.29 -26.88
C LEU A 300 7.13 -4.94 -28.02
N TYR A 301 6.67 -3.67 -28.12
CA TYR A 301 5.87 -3.23 -29.27
C TYR A 301 6.66 -3.32 -30.58
N ASN A 302 7.91 -2.85 -30.61
CA ASN A 302 8.77 -2.97 -31.80
C ASN A 302 9.00 -4.43 -32.20
N LYS A 303 9.24 -5.34 -31.26
CA LYS A 303 9.44 -6.76 -31.49
C LYS A 303 8.19 -7.45 -32.05
N ALA A 304 7.01 -7.01 -31.64
CA ALA A 304 5.72 -7.54 -32.08
C ALA A 304 5.19 -6.88 -33.37
N ASP A 305 5.90 -5.94 -33.96
CA ASP A 305 5.43 -5.08 -35.05
C ASP A 305 4.07 -4.42 -34.71
N GLY A 306 3.93 -4.00 -33.44
CA GLY A 306 2.70 -3.44 -32.86
C GLY A 306 2.61 -1.93 -33.00
N ASP A 307 1.39 -1.41 -33.10
CA ASP A 307 1.10 0.02 -33.18
C ASP A 307 0.81 0.61 -31.79
N LEU A 308 1.87 1.03 -31.07
CA LEU A 308 1.73 1.67 -29.75
C LEU A 308 0.90 2.96 -29.82
N ALA A 309 1.08 3.76 -30.87
CA ALA A 309 0.33 5.02 -31.02
C ALA A 309 -1.17 4.73 -31.24
N GLY A 310 -1.51 3.72 -32.06
CA GLY A 310 -2.87 3.27 -32.27
C GLY A 310 -3.52 2.74 -30.99
N ASP A 311 -2.80 1.98 -30.15
CA ASP A 311 -3.33 1.53 -28.86
C ASP A 311 -3.55 2.71 -27.87
N LEU A 312 -2.67 3.69 -27.81
CA LEU A 312 -2.87 4.92 -27.02
C LEU A 312 -4.07 5.73 -27.54
N GLU A 313 -4.24 5.84 -28.87
CA GLU A 313 -5.42 6.48 -29.45
C GLU A 313 -6.72 5.72 -29.13
N ARG A 314 -6.69 4.38 -29.15
CA ARG A 314 -7.81 3.53 -28.73
C ARG A 314 -8.19 3.78 -27.29
N LEU A 315 -7.21 3.89 -26.37
CA LEU A 315 -7.45 4.25 -24.99
C LEU A 315 -8.09 5.65 -24.88
N ALA A 316 -7.63 6.62 -25.66
CA ALA A 316 -8.15 7.99 -25.64
C ALA A 316 -9.62 8.06 -26.11
N LYS A 317 -10.02 7.23 -27.08
CA LYS A 317 -11.38 7.17 -27.63
C LYS A 317 -12.36 6.34 -26.82
N THR A 318 -11.89 5.51 -25.90
CA THR A 318 -12.75 4.65 -25.07
C THR A 318 -13.46 5.50 -23.99
N PRO A 319 -14.76 5.26 -23.73
CA PRO A 319 -15.51 5.95 -22.67
C PRO A 319 -14.78 5.90 -21.33
N ARG A 320 -14.69 7.03 -20.64
CA ARG A 320 -13.96 7.21 -19.40
C ARG A 320 -14.89 7.05 -18.20
N ILE A 321 -14.31 6.75 -17.06
CA ILE A 321 -14.97 6.62 -15.78
C ILE A 321 -14.79 7.93 -15.01
N ALA A 322 -15.88 8.47 -14.45
CA ALA A 322 -15.88 9.69 -13.66
C ALA A 322 -16.07 9.37 -12.18
N ALA A 323 -15.40 10.12 -11.30
CA ALA A 323 -15.66 10.07 -9.86
C ALA A 323 -16.96 10.78 -9.50
N SER A 324 -17.58 10.37 -8.39
CA SER A 324 -18.66 11.10 -7.74
C SER A 324 -18.09 12.26 -6.92
N SER A 325 -18.69 13.44 -7.03
CA SER A 325 -18.31 14.58 -6.16
C SER A 325 -18.48 14.25 -4.69
N HIS A 326 -19.54 13.52 -4.32
CA HIS A 326 -19.76 13.07 -2.96
C HIS A 326 -18.61 12.20 -2.41
N ALA A 327 -18.09 11.26 -3.23
CA ALA A 327 -16.95 10.45 -2.82
C ALA A 327 -15.67 11.29 -2.66
N LEU A 328 -15.43 12.23 -3.57
CA LEU A 328 -14.28 13.13 -3.48
C LEU A 328 -14.39 14.04 -2.25
N ASP A 329 -15.56 14.64 -1.97
CA ASP A 329 -15.80 15.46 -0.79
C ASP A 329 -15.57 14.67 0.51
N PHE A 330 -16.05 13.41 0.56
CA PHE A 330 -15.82 12.54 1.70
C PHE A 330 -14.32 12.31 1.94
N TRP A 331 -13.58 11.99 0.89
CA TRP A 331 -12.14 11.69 0.98
C TRP A 331 -11.26 12.94 1.09
N ALA A 332 -11.78 14.13 0.79
CA ALA A 332 -11.09 15.40 1.00
C ALA A 332 -11.03 15.82 2.49
N ALA A 333 -11.89 15.24 3.32
CA ALA A 333 -11.98 15.66 4.73
C ALA A 333 -10.71 15.29 5.51
N PRO A 334 -10.36 16.09 6.56
CA PRO A 334 -9.20 15.83 7.41
C PRO A 334 -9.18 14.41 7.99
N GLY A 335 -8.02 13.79 8.01
CA GLY A 335 -7.83 12.43 8.50
C GLY A 335 -8.17 11.33 7.49
N ARG A 336 -8.75 11.66 6.32
CA ARG A 336 -9.08 10.71 5.25
C ARG A 336 -8.14 10.76 4.07
N ASN A 337 -7.47 11.89 3.86
CA ASN A 337 -6.49 12.07 2.80
C ASN A 337 -5.17 12.59 3.37
N THR A 338 -4.10 12.43 2.58
CA THR A 338 -2.78 12.99 2.86
C THR A 338 -2.23 13.63 1.60
N ILE A 339 -1.54 14.75 1.75
CA ILE A 339 -1.06 15.59 0.64
C ILE A 339 0.43 15.91 0.71
N GLY A 340 1.17 15.23 1.58
CA GLY A 340 2.60 15.44 1.77
C GLY A 340 2.93 16.64 2.65
N GLN A 341 2.12 16.94 3.68
CA GLN A 341 2.34 18.03 4.64
C GLN A 341 2.44 17.54 6.09
N PRO A 342 3.35 16.60 6.39
CA PRO A 342 3.55 16.16 7.77
C PRO A 342 4.05 17.31 8.65
N LYS A 343 3.62 17.32 9.90
CA LYS A 343 3.98 18.31 10.92
C LYS A 343 4.92 17.73 11.98
N ILE A 344 5.10 16.41 11.98
CA ILE A 344 5.98 15.66 12.88
C ILE A 344 6.82 14.67 12.07
N PRO A 345 7.92 14.12 12.63
CA PRO A 345 8.78 13.18 11.93
C PRO A 345 8.05 11.91 11.43
N VAL A 346 8.37 11.50 10.21
CA VAL A 346 7.81 10.34 9.52
C VAL A 346 8.93 9.44 9.00
N MET A 347 8.97 8.18 9.45
CA MET A 347 9.78 7.12 8.84
C MET A 347 8.87 6.23 8.00
N ARG A 348 9.17 6.09 6.72
CA ARG A 348 8.40 5.23 5.79
C ARG A 348 9.23 4.06 5.31
N LEU A 349 8.65 2.88 5.34
CA LEU A 349 9.17 1.73 4.63
C LEU A 349 8.20 1.28 3.55
N HIS A 350 8.73 0.81 2.42
CA HIS A 350 7.91 0.22 1.37
C HIS A 350 8.61 -0.98 0.74
N MET A 351 7.83 -1.94 0.28
CA MET A 351 8.36 -3.10 -0.46
C MET A 351 8.33 -2.81 -1.96
N VAL A 352 9.40 -3.17 -2.68
CA VAL A 352 9.44 -2.99 -4.13
C VAL A 352 8.40 -3.85 -4.86
N GLY A 353 8.03 -4.99 -4.27
CA GLY A 353 7.08 -5.96 -4.83
C GLY A 353 5.74 -6.00 -4.10
N ASP A 354 5.23 -4.88 -3.60
CA ASP A 354 3.90 -4.83 -2.99
C ASP A 354 2.81 -4.87 -4.07
N TYR A 355 1.94 -5.92 -4.01
CA TYR A 355 0.87 -6.09 -4.99
C TYR A 355 -0.38 -5.28 -4.66
N GLN A 356 -0.55 -4.84 -3.41
CA GLN A 356 -1.71 -4.03 -3.03
C GLN A 356 -1.42 -2.53 -3.10
N ILE A 357 -0.18 -2.13 -2.85
CA ILE A 357 0.20 -0.71 -2.86
C ILE A 357 1.50 -0.57 -3.67
N PRO A 358 1.42 -0.11 -4.92
CA PRO A 358 2.62 0.09 -5.72
C PRO A 358 3.62 1.02 -5.03
N TYR A 359 4.90 0.65 -5.05
CA TYR A 359 5.96 1.47 -4.44
C TYR A 359 6.05 2.88 -5.05
N THR A 360 5.61 3.05 -6.29
CA THR A 360 5.54 4.33 -6.99
C THR A 360 4.66 5.35 -6.26
N LEU A 361 3.62 4.89 -5.56
CA LEU A 361 2.80 5.76 -4.71
C LEU A 361 3.61 6.32 -3.52
N MET A 362 4.55 5.55 -2.96
CA MET A 362 5.49 6.06 -1.96
C MET A 362 6.35 7.17 -2.55
N LEU A 363 6.90 6.97 -3.75
CA LEU A 363 7.71 7.98 -4.45
C LEU A 363 6.91 9.24 -4.72
N GLY A 364 5.66 9.12 -5.20
CA GLY A 364 4.76 10.25 -5.39
C GLY A 364 4.49 11.03 -4.10
N TYR A 365 4.34 10.35 -2.98
CA TYR A 365 4.19 11.03 -1.69
C TYR A 365 5.48 11.76 -1.28
N ILE A 366 6.66 11.18 -1.53
CA ILE A 366 7.95 11.87 -1.29
C ILE A 366 8.04 13.15 -2.10
N ASP A 367 7.63 13.11 -3.38
CA ASP A 367 7.64 14.30 -4.24
C ASP A 367 6.67 15.37 -3.73
N ALA A 368 5.49 14.97 -3.27
CA ALA A 368 4.55 15.89 -2.63
C ALA A 368 5.13 16.51 -1.34
N VAL A 369 5.82 15.72 -0.51
CA VAL A 369 6.50 16.20 0.70
C VAL A 369 7.61 17.22 0.35
N ARG A 370 8.39 16.95 -0.68
CA ARG A 370 9.44 17.86 -1.17
C ARG A 370 8.83 19.16 -1.70
N ALA A 371 7.79 19.06 -2.52
CA ALA A 371 7.08 20.21 -3.09
C ALA A 371 6.46 21.11 -2.01
N ASN A 372 6.02 20.52 -0.89
CA ASN A 372 5.49 21.24 0.27
C ASN A 372 6.57 21.73 1.26
N GLY A 373 7.86 21.53 0.97
CA GLY A 373 8.95 21.95 1.84
C GLY A 373 9.11 21.16 3.14
N CYS A 374 8.51 19.97 3.23
CA CYS A 374 8.51 19.13 4.44
C CYS A 374 9.58 18.02 4.42
N GLY A 375 10.55 18.07 3.49
CA GLY A 375 11.56 17.01 3.31
C GLY A 375 12.39 16.66 4.53
N GLU A 376 12.63 17.63 5.42
CA GLU A 376 13.38 17.41 6.67
C GLU A 376 12.62 16.53 7.70
N LEU A 377 11.30 16.43 7.55
CA LEU A 377 10.47 15.62 8.44
C LEU A 377 10.34 14.17 8.00
N VAL A 378 10.70 13.83 6.75
CA VAL A 378 10.43 12.50 6.19
C VAL A 378 11.71 11.78 5.80
N ARG A 379 11.83 10.51 6.18
CA ARG A 379 12.80 9.56 5.63
C ARG A 379 12.09 8.32 5.12
N THR A 380 12.63 7.75 4.04
CA THR A 380 12.03 6.60 3.35
C THR A 380 13.09 5.56 3.03
N ALA A 381 12.70 4.30 3.02
CA ALA A 381 13.55 3.20 2.56
C ALA A 381 12.73 2.16 1.81
N LEU A 382 13.32 1.55 0.78
CA LEU A 382 12.78 0.39 0.07
C LEU A 382 13.32 -0.90 0.66
N VAL A 383 12.46 -1.91 0.65
CA VAL A 383 12.76 -3.28 1.07
C VAL A 383 12.58 -4.21 -0.13
N ARG A 384 13.57 -5.07 -0.36
CA ARG A 384 13.53 -6.11 -1.40
C ARG A 384 12.63 -7.25 -0.94
N SER A 385 11.34 -7.09 -1.13
CA SER A 385 10.32 -8.07 -0.74
C SER A 385 9.13 -7.99 -1.68
N THR A 386 8.39 -9.08 -1.78
CA THR A 386 7.11 -9.21 -2.45
C THR A 386 5.99 -9.47 -1.45
N GLY A 387 4.77 -9.45 -1.90
CA GLY A 387 3.60 -9.67 -1.06
C GLY A 387 2.97 -8.34 -0.61
N HIS A 388 2.39 -8.32 0.60
CA HIS A 388 1.84 -7.12 1.20
C HIS A 388 2.09 -7.12 2.71
N CYS A 389 2.65 -6.04 3.24
CA CYS A 389 3.08 -5.95 4.65
C CYS A 389 4.11 -7.02 5.07
N ASN A 390 4.81 -7.59 4.12
CA ASN A 390 5.83 -8.63 4.33
C ASN A 390 7.18 -8.00 4.70
N PHE A 391 7.22 -7.36 5.87
CA PHE A 391 8.42 -6.80 6.46
C PHE A 391 8.99 -7.77 7.50
N ALA A 392 10.30 -7.96 7.49
CA ALA A 392 11.01 -8.67 8.54
C ALA A 392 10.89 -7.93 9.89
N THR A 393 10.96 -8.67 10.99
CA THR A 393 10.97 -8.09 12.33
C THR A 393 12.10 -7.07 12.49
N ALA A 394 13.31 -7.38 11.98
CA ALA A 394 14.46 -6.50 11.99
C ALA A 394 14.21 -5.16 11.22
N GLU A 395 13.47 -5.20 10.09
CA GLU A 395 13.14 -3.99 9.32
C GLU A 395 12.22 -3.06 10.10
N SER A 396 11.23 -3.62 10.79
CA SER A 396 10.33 -2.86 11.67
C SER A 396 11.06 -2.29 12.89
N ALA A 397 11.92 -3.09 13.51
CA ALA A 397 12.74 -2.66 14.65
C ALA A 397 13.66 -1.49 14.28
N VAL A 398 14.38 -1.61 13.15
CA VAL A 398 15.26 -0.52 12.67
C VAL A 398 14.48 0.76 12.37
N ALA A 399 13.29 0.66 11.78
CA ALA A 399 12.45 1.84 11.50
C ALA A 399 12.05 2.56 12.79
N ILE A 400 11.66 1.80 13.83
CA ILE A 400 11.31 2.36 15.14
C ILE A 400 12.54 3.00 15.79
N GLU A 401 13.68 2.30 15.83
CA GLU A 401 14.92 2.82 16.43
C GLU A 401 15.45 4.05 15.67
N THR A 402 15.31 4.09 14.35
CA THR A 402 15.65 5.27 13.53
C THR A 402 14.76 6.46 13.91
N MET A 403 13.48 6.25 14.13
CA MET A 403 12.56 7.28 14.60
C MET A 403 12.92 7.74 16.02
N LEU A 404 13.20 6.82 16.93
CA LEU A 404 13.59 7.17 18.30
C LEU A 404 14.88 8.00 18.32
N ALA A 405 15.89 7.65 17.53
CA ALA A 405 17.11 8.42 17.39
C ALA A 405 16.82 9.85 16.87
N ARG A 406 15.92 9.99 15.87
CA ARG A 406 15.47 11.29 15.37
C ARG A 406 14.80 12.14 16.46
N LEU A 407 13.96 11.53 17.28
CA LEU A 407 13.25 12.21 18.36
C LEU A 407 14.17 12.59 19.54
N GLU A 408 15.24 11.85 19.73
CA GLU A 408 16.22 12.10 20.79
C GLU A 408 17.21 13.20 20.40
N THR A 409 17.75 13.15 19.19
CA THR A 409 18.82 14.03 18.74
C THR A 409 18.33 15.29 18.02
N GLY A 410 17.14 15.26 17.46
CA GLY A 410 16.62 16.29 16.56
C GLY A 410 17.07 16.10 15.10
N ASP A 411 17.99 15.18 14.82
CA ASP A 411 18.53 14.89 13.48
C ASP A 411 18.26 13.44 13.07
N TRP A 412 18.10 13.22 11.78
CA TRP A 412 17.99 11.85 11.26
C TRP A 412 19.36 11.19 11.25
N PRO A 413 19.47 9.96 11.78
CA PRO A 413 20.67 9.16 11.55
C PRO A 413 20.77 8.80 10.06
N ASP A 414 21.92 8.25 9.65
CA ASP A 414 22.09 7.73 8.29
C ASP A 414 21.02 6.68 7.98
N THR A 415 20.25 6.89 6.90
CA THR A 415 19.19 6.01 6.42
C THR A 415 19.52 5.35 5.07
N SER A 416 20.79 5.33 4.69
CA SER A 416 21.24 4.52 3.56
C SER A 416 20.93 3.04 3.79
N PRO A 417 20.71 2.25 2.74
CA PRO A 417 20.46 0.81 2.86
C PRO A 417 21.57 0.09 3.64
N GLU A 418 22.84 0.46 3.44
CA GLU A 418 23.96 -0.10 4.18
C GLU A 418 23.86 0.16 5.67
N ALA A 419 23.56 1.41 6.06
CA ALA A 419 23.44 1.81 7.46
C ALA A 419 22.21 1.15 8.12
N LEU A 420 21.08 1.04 7.40
CA LEU A 420 19.88 0.38 7.89
C LEU A 420 20.10 -1.13 8.07
N ASN A 421 20.72 -1.81 7.10
CA ASN A 421 21.05 -3.24 7.17
C ASN A 421 22.06 -3.53 8.30
N ALA A 422 23.08 -2.68 8.47
CA ALA A 422 24.05 -2.82 9.56
C ALA A 422 23.39 -2.66 10.94
N ARG A 423 22.48 -1.69 11.10
CA ARG A 423 21.71 -1.52 12.34
C ARG A 423 20.77 -2.70 12.61
N ALA A 424 20.11 -3.23 11.58
CA ALA A 424 19.26 -4.41 11.71
C ALA A 424 20.04 -5.62 12.25
N THR A 425 21.24 -5.83 11.73
CA THR A 425 22.14 -6.89 12.21
C THR A 425 22.52 -6.66 13.68
N ALA A 426 22.81 -5.41 14.06
CA ALA A 426 23.18 -5.08 15.44
C ALA A 426 22.02 -5.22 16.44
N LEU A 427 20.77 -5.11 15.98
CA LEU A 427 19.59 -5.26 16.83
C LEU A 427 19.24 -6.73 17.13
N ASP A 428 19.84 -7.69 16.42
CA ASP A 428 19.63 -9.14 16.59
C ASP A 428 18.15 -9.53 16.71
N ALA A 429 17.34 -8.99 15.78
CA ALA A 429 15.89 -9.22 15.78
C ALA A 429 15.47 -10.55 15.09
N GLY A 430 16.42 -11.47 14.89
CA GLY A 430 16.18 -12.83 14.39
C GLY A 430 16.12 -12.98 12.87
N ASP A 431 15.80 -11.92 12.12
CA ASP A 431 15.66 -11.90 10.67
C ASP A 431 16.70 -11.00 10.00
N SER A 432 17.06 -11.31 8.76
CA SER A 432 17.89 -10.43 7.95
C SER A 432 17.06 -9.29 7.33
N ALA A 433 17.47 -8.05 7.50
CA ALA A 433 16.88 -6.92 6.80
C ALA A 433 17.29 -6.90 5.32
N ARG A 434 16.41 -6.38 4.49
CA ARG A 434 16.51 -6.41 3.02
C ARG A 434 16.41 -5.01 2.42
N PHE A 435 16.93 -3.98 3.14
CA PHE A 435 16.96 -2.62 2.62
C PHE A 435 17.79 -2.56 1.34
N MET A 436 17.32 -1.81 0.35
CA MET A 436 17.92 -1.73 -0.97
C MET A 436 17.90 -0.31 -1.51
N GLU A 437 18.76 -0.05 -2.50
CA GLU A 437 18.76 1.21 -3.23
C GLU A 437 17.45 1.44 -3.99
N ILE A 438 17.09 2.70 -4.12
CA ILE A 438 15.94 3.15 -4.91
C ILE A 438 16.29 3.25 -6.40
N ASP A 439 17.56 3.42 -6.73
CA ASP A 439 18.05 3.62 -8.10
C ASP A 439 17.45 2.67 -9.13
N GLY A 440 16.93 3.25 -10.21
CA GLY A 440 16.26 2.51 -11.29
C GLY A 440 14.77 2.23 -11.02
N TYR A 441 14.28 2.45 -9.80
CA TYR A 441 12.86 2.29 -9.46
C TYR A 441 12.08 3.61 -9.50
N GLU A 442 12.76 4.73 -9.68
CA GLU A 442 12.14 6.06 -9.74
C GLU A 442 11.46 6.28 -11.09
N ALA A 443 10.33 6.94 -11.06
CA ALA A 443 9.67 7.51 -12.24
C ALA A 443 9.87 9.02 -12.24
N PRO A 444 9.89 9.68 -13.42
CA PRO A 444 9.98 11.13 -13.50
C PRO A 444 8.89 11.85 -12.72
N HIS A 445 7.69 11.25 -12.68
CA HIS A 445 6.54 11.81 -11.98
C HIS A 445 5.54 10.71 -11.63
N PHE A 446 4.88 10.85 -10.48
CA PHE A 446 3.72 10.02 -10.15
C PHE A 446 2.44 10.66 -10.68
N ASN A 447 1.76 9.97 -11.59
CA ASN A 447 0.70 10.54 -12.41
C ASN A 447 -0.61 10.83 -11.67
N ARG A 448 -0.83 10.23 -10.50
CA ARG A 448 -2.16 10.22 -9.84
C ARG A 448 -2.20 10.92 -8.50
N THR A 449 -1.28 11.87 -8.28
CA THR A 449 -1.39 12.79 -7.15
C THR A 449 -2.70 13.56 -7.23
N TRP A 450 -3.40 13.63 -6.11
CA TRP A 450 -4.63 14.41 -5.97
C TRP A 450 -4.58 15.22 -4.69
N VAL A 451 -4.82 16.51 -4.81
CA VAL A 451 -4.97 17.45 -3.69
C VAL A 451 -6.40 17.95 -3.73
N PRO A 452 -7.16 17.82 -2.62
CA PRO A 452 -8.49 18.41 -2.54
C PRO A 452 -8.47 19.90 -2.83
N GLY A 453 -9.45 20.39 -3.61
CA GLY A 453 -9.63 21.80 -3.93
C GLY A 453 -10.21 22.60 -2.78
#